data_218af168daebe45e2203a86205f1d5b4
#
_entry.id   218af168daebe45e2203a86205f1d5b4
#
_cell.length_a   1.000
_cell.length_b   1.000
_cell.length_c   1.000
_cell.angle_alpha   90.00
_cell.angle_beta   90.00
_cell.angle_gamma   90.00
#
_symmetry.space_group_name_H-M   'P 1'
#
loop_
_entity.id
_entity.type
_entity.pdbx_description
1 polymer ?
#
loop_
_entity_poly.entity_id
_entity_poly.type
_entity_poly.pdbx_seq_one_letter_code
_entity_poly.pdbx_strand_id
1 'polypeptide(L)'
;MKQRVLLCALAAVALAIAFVVWPSKGYNPADDAELKAVIASSARGAELEALVENTPVEQQREMAFLLKNMPEFDREAMDLELLKENVEYAHLAREKYAWAKQLPEDVYLHDVLPYHVVDEVRDSWRKELYEMFSPAVDTCRTMYDAVCAVNANIPRLTGVDYNTKREKTNQSPRESMRQGMASCTGLAILLVDAYRAVGIPARFAGTASWHDNRGNHSWTEVWLDGQWRVTEYYFPSKLDHLWFMPDAAKANAEERTYAIYATRFGKADDWFPMVWADGDVEGRPIEDLPKWVGAENVTKHYQELAYEQYTRHLEAGTHTFIKIAGYKIAGQTEHSDDRVAMGVDVFCGTEQMGGGLTAGPLRDMNDMFSVLVEKNRTYELRYYDAEGELQRVAVELGEEPVTVEIALEK
;
A
#
# COMPACT_ATOMS: atom_id res chain seq x y z
N MET A 1 43.82 -3.83 -53.71
CA MET A 1 43.49 -3.43 -52.30
C MET A 1 42.04 -3.77 -52.04
N LYS A 2 41.81 -4.82 -51.27
CA LYS A 2 40.46 -5.35 -51.00
C LYS A 2 40.02 -4.83 -49.61
N GLN A 3 39.00 -3.96 -49.57
CA GLN A 3 38.32 -3.57 -48.37
C GLN A 3 37.49 -4.74 -47.83
N ARG A 4 37.77 -5.19 -46.63
CA ARG A 4 36.92 -6.13 -45.89
C ARG A 4 35.93 -5.32 -45.08
N VAL A 5 34.66 -5.41 -45.43
CA VAL A 5 33.53 -4.95 -44.64
C VAL A 5 33.24 -5.98 -43.55
N LEU A 6 33.36 -5.58 -42.29
CA LEU A 6 33.02 -6.40 -41.13
C LEU A 6 31.53 -6.16 -40.82
N LEU A 7 30.69 -7.15 -41.14
CA LEU A 7 29.30 -7.16 -40.68
C LEU A 7 29.27 -7.64 -39.21
N CYS A 8 28.95 -6.74 -38.31
CA CYS A 8 28.53 -7.11 -36.94
C CYS A 8 27.08 -7.58 -36.99
N ALA A 9 26.87 -8.88 -36.88
CA ALA A 9 25.56 -9.45 -36.64
C ALA A 9 25.20 -9.28 -35.14
N LEU A 10 24.28 -8.40 -34.87
CA LEU A 10 23.61 -8.32 -33.56
C LEU A 10 22.63 -9.50 -33.46
N ALA A 11 23.02 -10.54 -32.74
CA ALA A 11 22.12 -11.60 -32.32
C ALA A 11 21.25 -11.07 -31.21
N ALA A 12 20.03 -10.64 -31.51
CA ALA A 12 18.97 -10.44 -30.54
C ALA A 12 18.55 -11.81 -30.02
N VAL A 13 18.96 -12.15 -28.78
CA VAL A 13 18.43 -13.30 -28.07
C VAL A 13 17.06 -12.87 -27.53
N ALA A 14 16.01 -13.15 -28.29
CA ALA A 14 14.65 -13.12 -27.79
C ALA A 14 14.50 -14.33 -26.86
N LEU A 15 14.53 -14.11 -25.55
CA LEU A 15 14.05 -15.07 -24.55
C LEU A 15 12.53 -15.16 -24.71
N ALA A 16 12.07 -16.07 -25.55
CA ALA A 16 10.69 -16.53 -25.51
C ALA A 16 10.53 -17.35 -24.22
N ILE A 17 9.99 -16.73 -23.18
CA ILE A 17 9.44 -17.47 -22.05
C ILE A 17 8.21 -18.19 -22.58
N ALA A 18 8.41 -19.44 -23.00
CA ALA A 18 7.31 -20.34 -23.29
C ALA A 18 6.61 -20.61 -21.95
N PHE A 19 5.48 -19.96 -21.72
CA PHE A 19 4.53 -20.41 -20.73
C PHE A 19 4.07 -21.81 -21.15
N VAL A 20 4.71 -22.82 -20.58
CA VAL A 20 4.17 -24.18 -20.62
C VAL A 20 2.94 -24.13 -19.72
N VAL A 21 1.78 -23.89 -20.34
CA VAL A 21 0.51 -24.19 -19.70
C VAL A 21 0.47 -25.71 -19.57
N TRP A 22 1.02 -26.21 -18.46
CA TRP A 22 0.78 -27.58 -18.06
C TRP A 22 -0.72 -27.68 -17.80
N PRO A 23 -1.46 -28.63 -18.40
CA PRO A 23 -2.82 -28.87 -17.95
C PRO A 23 -2.71 -29.29 -16.48
N SER A 24 -3.06 -28.38 -15.58
CA SER A 24 -3.16 -28.70 -14.15
C SER A 24 -4.17 -29.85 -14.06
N LYS A 25 -3.72 -31.03 -13.63
CA LYS A 25 -4.66 -32.00 -13.04
C LYS A 25 -5.45 -31.19 -12.04
N GLY A 26 -6.79 -31.20 -12.18
CA GLY A 26 -7.65 -30.45 -11.28
C GLY A 26 -7.23 -30.69 -9.83
N TYR A 27 -7.17 -29.62 -9.02
CA TYR A 27 -6.86 -29.78 -7.61
C TYR A 27 -7.85 -30.74 -6.97
N ASN A 28 -7.36 -31.69 -6.19
CA ASN A 28 -8.20 -32.66 -5.46
C ASN A 28 -7.82 -32.59 -3.97
N PRO A 29 -8.69 -32.04 -3.10
CA PRO A 29 -8.43 -31.99 -1.66
C PRO A 29 -8.11 -33.33 -1.04
N ALA A 30 -8.65 -34.44 -1.60
CA ALA A 30 -8.38 -35.78 -1.11
C ALA A 30 -6.92 -36.24 -1.30
N ASP A 31 -6.15 -35.59 -2.15
CA ASP A 31 -4.73 -35.89 -2.39
C ASP A 31 -3.80 -34.93 -1.63
N ASP A 32 -4.35 -33.87 -0.97
CA ASP A 32 -3.58 -32.85 -0.22
C ASP A 32 -3.32 -33.32 1.22
N ALA A 33 -2.14 -33.90 1.46
CA ALA A 33 -1.74 -34.43 2.76
C ALA A 33 -1.58 -33.32 3.82
N GLU A 34 -1.14 -32.11 3.42
CA GLU A 34 -1.00 -30.98 4.34
C GLU A 34 -2.37 -30.46 4.79
N LEU A 35 -3.32 -30.31 3.88
CA LEU A 35 -4.70 -29.94 4.21
C LEU A 35 -5.32 -30.95 5.19
N LYS A 36 -5.16 -32.25 4.93
CA LYS A 36 -5.67 -33.30 5.82
C LYS A 36 -5.05 -33.23 7.22
N ALA A 37 -3.74 -32.98 7.32
CA ALA A 37 -3.07 -32.82 8.60
C ALA A 37 -3.59 -31.60 9.37
N VAL A 38 -3.79 -30.48 8.69
CA VAL A 38 -4.34 -29.25 9.29
C VAL A 38 -5.78 -29.48 9.78
N ILE A 39 -6.64 -30.09 8.97
CA ILE A 39 -8.02 -30.43 9.36
C ILE A 39 -8.03 -31.38 10.58
N ALA A 40 -7.21 -32.40 10.55
CA ALA A 40 -7.15 -33.39 11.64
C ALA A 40 -6.59 -32.81 12.96
N SER A 41 -5.81 -31.74 12.91
CA SER A 41 -5.28 -31.07 14.11
C SER A 41 -6.23 -30.06 14.72
N SER A 42 -7.27 -29.63 13.99
CA SER A 42 -8.23 -28.61 14.43
C SER A 42 -9.33 -29.24 15.31
N ALA A 43 -9.74 -28.52 16.36
CA ALA A 43 -10.93 -28.90 17.14
C ALA A 43 -12.22 -28.89 16.31
N ARG A 44 -12.21 -28.12 15.19
CA ARG A 44 -13.32 -27.99 14.23
C ARG A 44 -13.12 -28.86 12.98
N GLY A 45 -12.30 -29.92 13.05
CA GLY A 45 -11.92 -30.69 11.85
C GLY A 45 -13.08 -31.11 10.96
N ALA A 46 -14.19 -31.63 11.54
CA ALA A 46 -15.38 -32.03 10.79
C ALA A 46 -16.07 -30.85 10.07
N GLU A 47 -16.08 -29.65 10.68
CA GLU A 47 -16.65 -28.45 10.06
C GLU A 47 -15.77 -27.96 8.89
N LEU A 48 -14.45 -28.01 9.06
CA LEU A 48 -13.49 -27.63 8.02
C LEU A 48 -13.50 -28.60 6.83
N GLU A 49 -13.63 -29.91 7.09
CA GLU A 49 -13.79 -30.92 6.05
C GLU A 49 -15.06 -30.67 5.25
N ALA A 50 -16.20 -30.47 5.92
CA ALA A 50 -17.46 -30.14 5.29
C ALA A 50 -17.39 -28.80 4.51
N LEU A 51 -16.64 -27.81 5.01
CA LEU A 51 -16.40 -26.54 4.30
C LEU A 51 -15.72 -26.79 2.95
N VAL A 52 -14.63 -27.57 2.93
CA VAL A 52 -13.89 -27.89 1.71
C VAL A 52 -14.76 -28.70 0.74
N GLU A 53 -15.49 -29.71 1.22
CA GLU A 53 -16.36 -30.55 0.40
C GLU A 53 -17.51 -29.79 -0.25
N ASN A 54 -18.07 -28.79 0.46
CA ASN A 54 -19.16 -27.95 -0.04
C ASN A 54 -18.67 -26.75 -0.87
N THR A 55 -17.36 -26.49 -0.93
CA THR A 55 -16.79 -25.46 -1.80
C THR A 55 -16.83 -25.91 -3.27
N PRO A 56 -17.25 -25.07 -4.24
CA PRO A 56 -17.19 -25.39 -5.66
C PRO A 56 -15.81 -25.92 -6.08
N VAL A 57 -15.78 -26.94 -6.94
CA VAL A 57 -14.54 -27.65 -7.30
C VAL A 57 -13.45 -26.70 -7.80
N GLU A 58 -13.83 -25.67 -8.57
CA GLU A 58 -12.93 -24.64 -9.09
C GLU A 58 -12.34 -23.72 -8.01
N GLN A 59 -12.95 -23.68 -6.82
CA GLN A 59 -12.55 -22.83 -5.68
C GLN A 59 -11.92 -23.64 -4.53
N GLN A 60 -11.91 -24.98 -4.60
CA GLN A 60 -11.38 -25.83 -3.51
C GLN A 60 -9.90 -25.59 -3.23
N ARG A 61 -9.13 -25.21 -4.26
CA ARG A 61 -7.71 -24.90 -4.08
C ARG A 61 -7.50 -23.63 -3.28
N GLU A 62 -8.27 -22.59 -3.53
CA GLU A 62 -8.28 -21.34 -2.80
C GLU A 62 -8.66 -21.58 -1.33
N MET A 63 -9.73 -22.31 -1.08
CA MET A 63 -10.17 -22.66 0.26
C MET A 63 -9.09 -23.44 1.01
N ALA A 64 -8.52 -24.45 0.38
CA ALA A 64 -7.45 -25.26 0.97
C ALA A 64 -6.20 -24.42 1.27
N PHE A 65 -5.85 -23.50 0.39
CA PHE A 65 -4.73 -22.59 0.61
C PHE A 65 -4.95 -21.74 1.87
N LEU A 66 -6.13 -21.14 2.03
CA LEU A 66 -6.45 -20.34 3.21
C LEU A 66 -6.36 -21.18 4.49
N LEU A 67 -6.99 -22.37 4.54
CA LEU A 67 -6.97 -23.23 5.71
C LEU A 67 -5.56 -23.69 6.13
N LYS A 68 -4.67 -23.90 5.15
CA LYS A 68 -3.29 -24.33 5.43
C LYS A 68 -2.40 -23.18 5.93
N ASN A 69 -2.68 -21.95 5.51
CA ASN A 69 -1.81 -20.81 5.73
C ASN A 69 -2.33 -19.80 6.75
N MET A 70 -3.60 -19.90 7.15
CA MET A 70 -4.19 -19.03 8.17
C MET A 70 -3.61 -19.29 9.57
N PRO A 71 -3.62 -18.29 10.47
CA PRO A 71 -3.32 -18.47 11.88
C PRO A 71 -4.21 -19.54 12.52
N GLU A 72 -3.66 -20.31 13.46
CA GLU A 72 -4.42 -21.36 14.16
C GLU A 72 -5.65 -20.80 14.89
N PHE A 73 -5.51 -19.64 15.54
CA PHE A 73 -6.63 -19.02 16.24
C PHE A 73 -7.77 -18.60 15.30
N ASP A 74 -7.48 -18.18 14.08
CA ASP A 74 -8.50 -17.91 13.06
C ASP A 74 -9.19 -19.21 12.62
N ARG A 75 -8.42 -20.27 12.40
CA ARG A 75 -8.95 -21.58 12.02
C ARG A 75 -9.90 -22.16 13.07
N GLU A 76 -9.60 -21.93 14.36
CA GLU A 76 -10.41 -22.43 15.47
C GLU A 76 -11.65 -21.57 15.79
N ALA A 77 -11.65 -20.28 15.45
CA ALA A 77 -12.68 -19.35 15.91
C ALA A 77 -13.42 -18.58 14.82
N MET A 78 -12.88 -18.47 13.60
CA MET A 78 -13.45 -17.63 12.56
C MET A 78 -14.80 -18.16 12.04
N ASP A 79 -15.67 -17.24 11.63
CA ASP A 79 -16.91 -17.57 10.91
C ASP A 79 -16.57 -18.16 9.54
N LEU A 80 -17.03 -19.39 9.28
CA LEU A 80 -16.79 -20.09 8.02
C LEU A 80 -17.54 -19.46 6.84
N GLU A 81 -18.63 -18.74 7.09
CA GLU A 81 -19.34 -18.01 6.03
C GLU A 81 -18.51 -16.84 5.51
N LEU A 82 -17.69 -16.21 6.38
CA LEU A 82 -16.71 -15.20 5.96
C LEU A 82 -15.69 -15.79 4.97
N LEU A 83 -15.16 -16.99 5.25
CA LEU A 83 -14.23 -17.66 4.33
C LEU A 83 -14.88 -18.03 2.99
N LYS A 84 -16.11 -18.49 3.01
CA LYS A 84 -16.86 -18.79 1.78
C LYS A 84 -17.05 -17.54 0.93
N GLU A 85 -17.55 -16.45 1.52
CA GLU A 85 -17.74 -15.17 0.84
C GLU A 85 -16.41 -14.66 0.27
N ASN A 86 -15.32 -14.75 1.09
CA ASN A 86 -14.00 -14.32 0.67
C ASN A 86 -13.50 -15.08 -0.56
N VAL A 87 -13.60 -16.40 -0.57
CA VAL A 87 -13.17 -17.24 -1.71
C VAL A 87 -14.05 -16.98 -2.93
N GLU A 88 -15.37 -16.93 -2.75
CA GLU A 88 -16.33 -16.67 -3.83
C GLU A 88 -16.01 -15.35 -4.57
N TYR A 89 -15.86 -14.25 -3.84
CA TYR A 89 -15.63 -12.94 -4.45
C TYR A 89 -14.19 -12.75 -4.94
N ALA A 90 -13.20 -13.40 -4.34
CA ALA A 90 -11.84 -13.43 -4.89
C ALA A 90 -11.81 -14.17 -6.24
N HIS A 91 -12.46 -15.33 -6.31
CA HIS A 91 -12.60 -16.11 -7.53
C HIS A 91 -13.39 -15.35 -8.59
N LEU A 92 -14.50 -14.72 -8.22
CA LEU A 92 -15.31 -13.89 -9.11
C LEU A 92 -14.49 -12.74 -9.73
N ALA A 93 -13.70 -12.04 -8.93
CA ALA A 93 -12.81 -10.98 -9.42
C ALA A 93 -11.75 -11.55 -10.37
N ARG A 94 -11.15 -12.70 -10.03
CA ARG A 94 -10.19 -13.40 -10.89
C ARG A 94 -10.80 -13.77 -12.25
N GLU A 95 -12.01 -14.28 -12.27
CA GLU A 95 -12.69 -14.65 -13.50
C GLU A 95 -13.21 -13.45 -14.31
N LYS A 96 -13.49 -12.34 -13.67
CA LYS A 96 -14.00 -11.14 -14.35
C LYS A 96 -12.89 -10.32 -15.02
N TYR A 97 -11.79 -10.06 -14.30
CA TYR A 97 -10.78 -9.10 -14.73
C TYR A 97 -9.59 -9.78 -15.43
N ALA A 98 -9.24 -9.27 -16.63
CA ALA A 98 -8.16 -9.83 -17.43
C ALA A 98 -6.80 -9.78 -16.72
N TRP A 99 -6.54 -8.74 -15.93
CA TRP A 99 -5.32 -8.63 -15.12
C TRP A 99 -5.24 -9.69 -14.04
N ALA A 100 -6.35 -10.01 -13.38
CA ALA A 100 -6.39 -11.01 -12.31
C ALA A 100 -6.22 -12.44 -12.86
N LYS A 101 -6.78 -12.74 -14.04
CA LYS A 101 -6.59 -14.04 -14.73
C LYS A 101 -5.14 -14.34 -15.08
N GLN A 102 -4.36 -13.31 -15.38
CA GLN A 102 -2.99 -13.44 -15.86
C GLN A 102 -1.95 -13.46 -14.73
N LEU A 103 -2.38 -13.32 -13.48
CA LEU A 103 -1.49 -13.33 -12.33
C LEU A 103 -0.77 -14.68 -12.17
N PRO A 104 0.51 -14.67 -11.79
CA PRO A 104 1.15 -15.85 -11.25
C PRO A 104 0.34 -16.41 -10.08
N GLU A 105 0.22 -17.74 -10.01
CA GLU A 105 -0.60 -18.38 -8.97
C GLU A 105 -0.17 -18.00 -7.55
N ASP A 106 1.12 -17.95 -7.30
CA ASP A 106 1.69 -17.57 -6.00
C ASP A 106 1.25 -16.14 -5.60
N VAL A 107 1.33 -15.18 -6.53
CA VAL A 107 0.88 -13.79 -6.31
C VAL A 107 -0.61 -13.72 -6.03
N TYR A 108 -1.43 -14.47 -6.78
CA TYR A 108 -2.86 -14.52 -6.53
C TYR A 108 -3.19 -15.06 -5.15
N LEU A 109 -2.58 -16.18 -4.76
CA LEU A 109 -2.87 -16.85 -3.51
C LEU A 109 -2.41 -16.06 -2.29
N HIS A 110 -1.26 -15.39 -2.36
CA HIS A 110 -0.70 -14.65 -1.20
C HIS A 110 -1.15 -13.19 -1.13
N ASP A 111 -1.53 -12.55 -2.26
CA ASP A 111 -1.66 -11.09 -2.32
C ASP A 111 -3.02 -10.62 -2.85
N VAL A 112 -3.89 -11.54 -3.34
CA VAL A 112 -5.29 -11.23 -3.72
C VAL A 112 -6.27 -11.98 -2.83
N LEU A 113 -6.08 -13.29 -2.66
CA LEU A 113 -7.00 -14.18 -1.96
C LEU A 113 -7.15 -13.92 -0.45
N PRO A 114 -6.15 -13.47 0.32
CA PRO A 114 -6.23 -13.36 1.77
C PRO A 114 -7.40 -12.53 2.26
N TYR A 115 -7.99 -12.94 3.40
CA TYR A 115 -9.14 -12.32 4.04
C TYR A 115 -8.78 -11.26 5.09
N HIS A 116 -7.51 -11.10 5.38
CA HIS A 116 -6.96 -10.10 6.29
C HIS A 116 -5.62 -9.56 5.79
N VAL A 117 -5.17 -8.47 6.39
CA VAL A 117 -3.93 -7.77 6.03
C VAL A 117 -2.89 -7.91 7.14
N VAL A 118 -3.24 -7.53 8.37
CA VAL A 118 -2.42 -7.65 9.58
C VAL A 118 -3.23 -8.29 10.71
N ASP A 119 -3.47 -7.63 11.84
CA ASP A 119 -4.17 -8.15 13.00
C ASP A 119 -5.55 -7.53 13.25
N GLU A 120 -6.09 -6.81 12.26
CA GLU A 120 -7.43 -6.23 12.32
C GLU A 120 -8.51 -7.29 12.56
N VAL A 121 -9.65 -6.86 13.09
CA VAL A 121 -10.82 -7.73 13.27
C VAL A 121 -11.22 -8.35 11.93
N ARG A 122 -11.49 -9.66 11.93
CA ARG A 122 -11.95 -10.38 10.73
C ARG A 122 -13.39 -10.02 10.46
N ASP A 123 -13.65 -9.33 9.35
CA ASP A 123 -15.00 -8.97 8.90
C ASP A 123 -15.24 -9.30 7.42
N SER A 124 -16.51 -9.31 7.01
CA SER A 124 -16.93 -9.63 5.64
C SER A 124 -16.85 -8.40 4.74
N TRP A 125 -15.64 -7.90 4.50
CA TRP A 125 -15.40 -6.70 3.69
C TRP A 125 -15.42 -6.95 2.18
N ARG A 126 -15.06 -8.16 1.73
CA ARG A 126 -14.71 -8.42 0.33
C ARG A 126 -15.86 -8.19 -0.64
N LYS A 127 -17.05 -8.72 -0.34
CA LYS A 127 -18.24 -8.51 -1.14
C LYS A 127 -18.59 -7.02 -1.24
N GLU A 128 -18.64 -6.34 -0.10
CA GLU A 128 -18.99 -4.94 -0.01
C GLU A 128 -18.04 -4.06 -0.84
N LEU A 129 -16.73 -4.26 -0.70
CA LEU A 129 -15.72 -3.52 -1.47
C LEU A 129 -15.73 -3.92 -2.96
N TYR A 130 -15.99 -5.19 -3.29
CA TYR A 130 -16.17 -5.61 -4.68
C TYR A 130 -17.33 -4.87 -5.34
N GLU A 131 -18.50 -4.84 -4.72
CA GLU A 131 -19.68 -4.14 -5.25
C GLU A 131 -19.43 -2.62 -5.33
N MET A 132 -18.69 -2.06 -4.38
CA MET A 132 -18.37 -0.62 -4.32
C MET A 132 -17.39 -0.18 -5.42
N PHE A 133 -16.34 -0.97 -5.67
CA PHE A 133 -15.25 -0.58 -6.59
C PHE A 133 -15.38 -1.14 -8.00
N SER A 134 -16.13 -2.23 -8.23
CA SER A 134 -16.32 -2.77 -9.58
C SER A 134 -16.78 -1.73 -10.59
N PRO A 135 -17.76 -0.83 -10.32
CA PRO A 135 -18.16 0.17 -11.29
C PRO A 135 -17.04 1.15 -11.70
N ALA A 136 -16.10 1.40 -10.81
CA ALA A 136 -14.97 2.30 -11.09
C ALA A 136 -13.90 1.63 -11.98
N VAL A 137 -13.72 0.31 -11.86
CA VAL A 137 -12.68 -0.43 -12.59
C VAL A 137 -13.17 -1.18 -13.82
N ASP A 138 -14.47 -1.38 -13.99
CA ASP A 138 -15.07 -2.17 -15.10
C ASP A 138 -14.73 -1.61 -16.50
N THR A 139 -14.40 -0.33 -16.61
CA THR A 139 -13.97 0.31 -17.86
C THR A 139 -12.47 0.37 -18.05
N CYS A 140 -11.68 -0.04 -17.05
CA CYS A 140 -10.23 -0.02 -17.11
C CYS A 140 -9.72 -1.12 -18.05
N ARG A 141 -8.70 -0.79 -18.83
CA ARG A 141 -8.09 -1.72 -19.79
C ARG A 141 -6.84 -2.39 -19.25
N THR A 142 -6.15 -1.74 -18.33
CA THR A 142 -4.93 -2.22 -17.70
C THR A 142 -5.10 -2.28 -16.18
N MET A 143 -4.27 -3.08 -15.52
CA MET A 143 -4.23 -3.11 -14.06
C MET A 143 -3.76 -1.76 -13.49
N TYR A 144 -2.86 -1.05 -14.17
CA TYR A 144 -2.44 0.30 -13.78
C TYR A 144 -3.64 1.28 -13.75
N ASP A 145 -4.48 1.27 -14.79
CA ASP A 145 -5.68 2.11 -14.82
C ASP A 145 -6.62 1.77 -13.67
N ALA A 146 -6.77 0.47 -13.36
CA ALA A 146 -7.60 0.01 -12.24
C ALA A 146 -7.02 0.44 -10.87
N VAL A 147 -5.71 0.38 -10.69
CA VAL A 147 -5.02 0.91 -9.49
C VAL A 147 -5.33 2.39 -9.32
N CYS A 148 -5.16 3.20 -10.38
CA CYS A 148 -5.46 4.63 -10.33
C CYS A 148 -6.94 4.90 -10.05
N ALA A 149 -7.84 4.10 -10.62
CA ALA A 149 -9.28 4.25 -10.41
C ALA A 149 -9.70 3.94 -8.97
N VAL A 150 -9.13 2.90 -8.34
CA VAL A 150 -9.38 2.61 -6.91
C VAL A 150 -8.90 3.77 -6.05
N ASN A 151 -7.63 4.19 -6.18
CA ASN A 151 -7.07 5.30 -5.40
C ASN A 151 -7.88 6.59 -5.54
N ALA A 152 -8.22 6.99 -6.77
CA ALA A 152 -8.94 8.22 -7.01
C ALA A 152 -10.36 8.24 -6.38
N ASN A 153 -10.94 7.08 -6.16
CA ASN A 153 -12.30 6.94 -5.68
C ASN A 153 -12.42 6.51 -4.21
N ILE A 154 -11.37 5.96 -3.59
CA ILE A 154 -11.48 5.35 -2.27
C ILE A 154 -11.94 6.32 -1.17
N PRO A 155 -11.41 7.55 -1.04
CA PRO A 155 -11.89 8.47 0.00
C PRO A 155 -13.36 8.83 -0.18
N ARG A 156 -13.78 9.03 -1.42
CA ARG A 156 -15.17 9.41 -1.74
C ARG A 156 -16.15 8.24 -1.54
N LEU A 157 -15.77 7.03 -1.94
CA LEU A 157 -16.65 5.86 -1.88
C LEU A 157 -16.80 5.33 -0.45
N THR A 158 -15.72 5.31 0.30
CA THR A 158 -15.71 4.78 1.68
C THR A 158 -16.06 5.82 2.74
N GLY A 159 -15.88 7.11 2.43
CA GLY A 159 -16.08 8.21 3.38
C GLY A 159 -15.06 8.22 4.53
N VAL A 160 -13.92 7.51 4.37
CA VAL A 160 -12.90 7.38 5.42
C VAL A 160 -11.79 8.40 5.20
N ASP A 161 -11.36 9.03 6.27
CA ASP A 161 -10.26 9.99 6.27
C ASP A 161 -9.29 9.74 7.42
N TYR A 162 -8.05 10.24 7.31
CA TYR A 162 -7.10 10.14 8.42
C TYR A 162 -7.58 10.94 9.63
N ASN A 163 -7.59 10.30 10.80
CA ASN A 163 -7.93 11.01 12.03
C ASN A 163 -7.33 10.31 13.27
N THR A 164 -6.72 11.09 14.15
CA THR A 164 -6.17 10.58 15.42
C THR A 164 -7.26 10.24 16.46
N LYS A 165 -8.51 10.64 16.24
CA LYS A 165 -9.66 10.35 17.13
C LYS A 165 -10.34 9.00 16.83
N ARG A 166 -9.79 8.21 15.93
CA ARG A 166 -10.25 6.83 15.67
C ARG A 166 -10.24 5.98 16.94
N GLU A 167 -11.08 4.95 16.99
CA GLU A 167 -11.18 4.08 18.18
C GLU A 167 -9.91 3.25 18.43
N LYS A 168 -9.23 2.77 17.37
CA LYS A 168 -7.99 1.99 17.48
C LYS A 168 -7.11 2.16 16.22
N THR A 169 -5.90 1.65 16.26
CA THR A 169 -4.92 1.82 15.17
C THR A 169 -5.24 0.88 14.00
N ASN A 170 -5.39 -0.42 14.26
CA ASN A 170 -5.58 -1.46 13.25
C ASN A 170 -7.08 -1.74 13.06
N GLN A 171 -7.78 -0.80 12.44
CA GLN A 171 -9.20 -0.95 12.15
C GLN A 171 -9.39 -1.79 10.88
N SER A 172 -10.37 -2.69 10.93
CA SER A 172 -10.86 -3.37 9.74
C SER A 172 -11.55 -2.40 8.77
N PRO A 173 -11.79 -2.79 7.50
CA PRO A 173 -12.51 -1.96 6.55
C PRO A 173 -13.86 -1.47 7.08
N ARG A 174 -14.66 -2.35 7.68
CA ARG A 174 -15.98 -1.96 8.22
C ARG A 174 -15.88 -1.07 9.45
N GLU A 175 -14.91 -1.28 10.33
CA GLU A 175 -14.67 -0.37 11.46
C GLU A 175 -14.29 1.04 10.99
N SER A 176 -13.42 1.12 9.98
CA SER A 176 -12.99 2.38 9.37
C SER A 176 -14.16 3.11 8.69
N MET A 177 -14.94 2.41 7.86
CA MET A 177 -16.10 2.98 7.18
C MET A 177 -17.21 3.40 8.16
N ARG A 178 -17.47 2.61 9.22
CA ARG A 178 -18.45 2.96 10.26
C ARG A 178 -18.08 4.28 10.96
N GLN A 179 -16.81 4.51 11.21
CA GLN A 179 -16.33 5.69 11.92
C GLN A 179 -16.07 6.89 10.99
N GLY A 180 -15.90 6.65 9.68
CA GLY A 180 -15.46 7.65 8.73
C GLY A 180 -14.02 8.13 8.97
N MET A 181 -13.25 7.36 9.77
CA MET A 181 -11.90 7.75 10.18
C MET A 181 -11.00 6.53 10.43
N ALA A 182 -9.70 6.69 10.16
CA ALA A 182 -8.70 5.66 10.42
C ALA A 182 -7.30 6.26 10.68
N SER A 183 -6.36 5.42 11.12
CA SER A 183 -4.93 5.70 11.16
C SER A 183 -4.30 5.46 9.78
N CYS A 184 -3.01 5.74 9.62
CA CYS A 184 -2.25 5.30 8.44
C CYS A 184 -2.34 3.77 8.24
N THR A 185 -2.32 2.98 9.32
CA THR A 185 -2.50 1.52 9.26
C THR A 185 -3.90 1.16 8.80
N GLY A 186 -4.96 1.73 9.38
CA GLY A 186 -6.34 1.44 8.97
C GLY A 186 -6.64 1.89 7.54
N LEU A 187 -6.07 3.01 7.08
CA LEU A 187 -6.15 3.46 5.68
C LEU A 187 -5.42 2.50 4.73
N ALA A 188 -4.24 2.01 5.12
CA ALA A 188 -3.50 1.04 4.33
C ALA A 188 -4.23 -0.31 4.24
N ILE A 189 -4.81 -0.82 5.35
CA ILE A 189 -5.65 -2.02 5.37
C ILE A 189 -6.83 -1.86 4.39
N LEU A 190 -7.57 -0.76 4.50
CA LEU A 190 -8.72 -0.49 3.65
C LEU A 190 -8.35 -0.42 2.17
N LEU A 191 -7.21 0.19 1.84
CA LEU A 191 -6.73 0.28 0.46
C LEU A 191 -6.27 -1.08 -0.08
N VAL A 192 -5.54 -1.88 0.71
CA VAL A 192 -5.14 -3.25 0.34
C VAL A 192 -6.38 -4.10 0.03
N ASP A 193 -7.40 -4.05 0.90
CA ASP A 193 -8.61 -4.83 0.74
C ASP A 193 -9.47 -4.34 -0.44
N ALA A 194 -9.51 -3.03 -0.71
CA ALA A 194 -10.17 -2.48 -1.90
C ALA A 194 -9.49 -2.96 -3.20
N TYR A 195 -8.18 -3.03 -3.25
CA TYR A 195 -7.44 -3.60 -4.37
C TYR A 195 -7.72 -5.09 -4.54
N ARG A 196 -7.60 -5.86 -3.46
CA ARG A 196 -7.85 -7.32 -3.46
C ARG A 196 -9.28 -7.66 -3.90
N ALA A 197 -10.24 -6.82 -3.52
CA ALA A 197 -11.64 -7.01 -3.90
C ALA A 197 -11.87 -6.99 -5.42
N VAL A 198 -11.08 -6.23 -6.17
CA VAL A 198 -11.15 -6.15 -7.64
C VAL A 198 -9.99 -6.90 -8.35
N GLY A 199 -9.38 -7.86 -7.66
CA GLY A 199 -8.37 -8.75 -8.22
C GLY A 199 -7.01 -8.11 -8.50
N ILE A 200 -6.67 -7.02 -7.82
CA ILE A 200 -5.36 -6.37 -7.87
C ILE A 200 -4.53 -6.90 -6.69
N PRO A 201 -3.36 -7.50 -6.92
CA PRO A 201 -2.51 -7.96 -5.83
C PRO A 201 -1.97 -6.77 -5.05
N ALA A 202 -2.18 -6.81 -3.74
CA ALA A 202 -1.75 -5.76 -2.84
C ALA A 202 -1.31 -6.32 -1.49
N ARG A 203 -0.33 -5.65 -0.88
CA ARG A 203 0.18 -5.98 0.44
C ARG A 203 0.43 -4.72 1.26
N PHE A 204 0.44 -4.88 2.55
CA PHE A 204 0.73 -3.84 3.50
C PHE A 204 2.25 -3.71 3.67
N ALA A 205 2.76 -2.49 3.73
CA ALA A 205 4.15 -2.23 4.04
C ALA A 205 4.27 -1.14 5.12
N GLY A 206 5.39 -1.12 5.82
CA GLY A 206 5.60 -0.14 6.87
C GLY A 206 6.93 -0.29 7.60
N THR A 207 7.18 0.65 8.49
CA THR A 207 8.30 0.64 9.43
C THR A 207 7.80 0.82 10.86
N ALA A 208 8.43 0.12 11.82
CA ALA A 208 8.09 0.28 13.23
C ALA A 208 8.50 1.65 13.78
N SER A 209 9.58 2.24 13.26
CA SER A 209 9.98 3.63 13.52
C SER A 209 10.85 4.15 12.38
N TRP A 210 10.73 5.44 12.10
CA TRP A 210 11.71 6.12 11.28
C TRP A 210 13.05 6.22 12.01
N HIS A 211 14.13 6.41 11.25
CA HIS A 211 15.51 6.48 11.70
C HIS A 211 15.77 7.49 12.86
N ASP A 212 14.91 8.48 13.02
CA ASP A 212 14.98 9.56 14.01
C ASP A 212 13.98 9.41 15.17
N ASN A 213 13.36 8.23 15.29
CA ASN A 213 12.38 7.88 16.32
C ASN A 213 11.08 8.73 16.31
N ARG A 214 10.70 9.30 15.15
CA ARG A 214 9.42 10.02 14.99
C ARG A 214 8.18 9.13 15.03
N GLY A 215 8.34 7.84 15.20
CA GLY A 215 7.25 6.86 15.19
C GLY A 215 7.18 6.08 13.86
N ASN A 216 6.13 5.28 13.77
CA ASN A 216 5.86 4.36 12.67
C ASN A 216 5.15 5.04 11.49
N HIS A 217 5.22 4.37 10.35
CA HIS A 217 4.33 4.66 9.22
C HIS A 217 3.95 3.39 8.48
N SER A 218 2.78 3.44 7.84
CA SER A 218 2.21 2.31 7.11
C SER A 218 1.61 2.77 5.79
N TRP A 219 1.78 1.96 4.74
CA TRP A 219 1.33 2.23 3.38
C TRP A 219 1.00 0.94 2.62
N THR A 220 0.81 1.03 1.33
CA THR A 220 0.40 -0.09 0.48
C THR A 220 1.39 -0.31 -0.67
N GLU A 221 1.63 -1.56 -1.02
CA GLU A 221 2.28 -1.94 -2.27
C GLU A 221 1.28 -2.69 -3.17
N VAL A 222 1.40 -2.47 -4.48
CA VAL A 222 0.63 -3.18 -5.52
C VAL A 222 1.58 -3.89 -6.48
N TRP A 223 1.20 -5.11 -6.91
CA TRP A 223 1.99 -5.85 -7.89
C TRP A 223 1.61 -5.45 -9.31
N LEU A 224 2.54 -4.82 -10.03
CA LEU A 224 2.37 -4.39 -11.41
C LEU A 224 3.57 -4.80 -12.26
N ASP A 225 3.31 -5.40 -13.41
CA ASP A 225 4.34 -5.75 -14.40
C ASP A 225 5.52 -6.57 -13.84
N GLY A 226 5.22 -7.45 -12.87
CA GLY A 226 6.23 -8.31 -12.25
C GLY A 226 7.02 -7.65 -11.11
N GLN A 227 6.59 -6.49 -10.61
CA GLN A 227 7.26 -5.74 -9.56
C GLN A 227 6.27 -5.18 -8.53
N TRP A 228 6.73 -5.04 -7.29
CA TRP A 228 6.02 -4.29 -6.27
C TRP A 228 6.22 -2.78 -6.50
N ARG A 229 5.11 -2.04 -6.51
CA ARG A 229 5.08 -0.59 -6.68
C ARG A 229 4.40 0.04 -5.48
N VAL A 230 4.93 1.15 -5.02
CA VAL A 230 4.49 1.79 -3.78
C VAL A 230 3.38 2.81 -4.03
N THR A 231 2.36 2.79 -3.18
CA THR A 231 1.25 3.75 -3.17
C THR A 231 0.76 4.01 -1.75
N GLU A 232 -0.10 4.99 -1.59
CA GLU A 232 -0.78 5.32 -0.34
C GLU A 232 -2.27 5.56 -0.59
N TYR A 233 -3.04 5.66 0.50
CA TYR A 233 -4.46 5.95 0.46
C TYR A 233 -4.76 7.26 -0.27
N TYR A 234 -4.02 8.33 0.02
CA TYR A 234 -4.06 9.57 -0.72
C TYR A 234 -3.07 9.51 -1.87
N PHE A 235 -3.58 9.16 -3.05
CA PHE A 235 -2.74 8.87 -4.20
C PHE A 235 -1.90 10.09 -4.63
N PRO A 236 -0.58 9.95 -4.68
CA PRO A 236 0.32 11.06 -5.00
C PRO A 236 0.46 11.29 -6.51
N SER A 237 -0.54 10.98 -7.32
CA SER A 237 -0.54 11.07 -8.79
C SER A 237 0.42 10.12 -9.53
N LYS A 238 1.39 9.51 -8.88
CA LYS A 238 2.37 8.59 -9.48
C LYS A 238 2.84 7.55 -8.46
N LEU A 239 2.85 6.28 -8.88
CA LEU A 239 3.41 5.19 -8.06
C LEU A 239 4.90 5.41 -7.79
N ASP A 240 5.38 4.94 -6.65
CA ASP A 240 6.76 5.04 -6.15
C ASP A 240 7.23 6.47 -5.80
N HIS A 241 6.37 7.46 -5.90
CA HIS A 241 6.67 8.84 -5.53
C HIS A 241 5.90 9.25 -4.27
N LEU A 242 6.52 9.05 -3.11
CA LEU A 242 5.90 9.29 -1.81
C LEU A 242 6.73 10.27 -0.98
N TRP A 243 6.05 11.01 -0.13
CA TRP A 243 6.64 12.03 0.74
C TRP A 243 7.72 11.49 1.69
N PHE A 244 7.62 10.22 2.09
CA PHE A 244 8.55 9.58 3.02
C PHE A 244 9.80 8.96 2.35
N MET A 245 10.00 9.09 1.06
CA MET A 245 11.17 8.53 0.38
C MET A 245 12.51 9.02 0.94
N PRO A 246 12.67 10.28 1.39
CA PRO A 246 13.88 10.73 2.07
C PRO A 246 14.17 9.99 3.39
N ASP A 247 13.13 9.55 4.09
CA ASP A 247 13.25 8.76 5.32
C ASP A 247 13.53 7.30 5.02
N ALA A 248 12.89 6.76 3.98
CA ALA A 248 13.16 5.42 3.48
C ALA A 248 14.64 5.23 3.04
N ALA A 249 15.26 6.28 2.50
CA ALA A 249 16.71 6.28 2.18
C ALA A 249 17.59 6.02 3.41
N LYS A 250 17.12 6.37 4.60
CA LYS A 250 17.84 6.26 5.88
C LYS A 250 17.41 5.06 6.72
N ALA A 251 16.47 4.26 6.22
CA ALA A 251 16.04 3.03 6.89
C ALA A 251 17.23 2.07 7.05
N ASN A 252 17.21 1.27 8.12
CA ASN A 252 18.30 0.33 8.41
C ASN A 252 17.81 -1.12 8.34
N ALA A 253 18.26 -1.85 7.31
CA ALA A 253 17.86 -3.24 7.09
C ALA A 253 18.30 -4.21 8.20
N GLU A 254 19.36 -3.85 8.96
CA GLU A 254 19.93 -4.71 10.00
C GLU A 254 19.24 -4.50 11.37
N GLU A 255 18.45 -3.44 11.52
CA GLU A 255 17.76 -3.12 12.76
C GLU A 255 16.25 -3.18 12.54
N ARG A 256 15.57 -4.18 13.09
CA ARG A 256 14.14 -4.41 12.90
C ARG A 256 13.27 -3.18 13.17
N THR A 257 13.62 -2.38 14.15
CA THR A 257 12.90 -1.14 14.48
C THR A 257 12.90 -0.12 13.35
N TYR A 258 13.99 -0.03 12.59
CA TYR A 258 14.17 0.97 11.53
C TYR A 258 14.15 0.36 10.12
N ALA A 259 13.90 -0.93 10.03
CA ALA A 259 13.73 -1.63 8.76
C ALA A 259 12.32 -1.42 8.20
N ILE A 260 12.19 -1.57 6.89
CA ILE A 260 10.91 -1.57 6.19
C ILE A 260 10.53 -3.00 5.89
N TYR A 261 9.32 -3.38 6.28
CA TYR A 261 8.74 -4.69 6.03
C TYR A 261 7.51 -4.60 5.16
N ALA A 262 7.28 -5.61 4.33
CA ALA A 262 6.04 -5.82 3.61
C ALA A 262 5.43 -7.16 4.04
N THR A 263 4.10 -7.20 4.26
CA THR A 263 3.41 -8.40 4.73
C THR A 263 3.31 -9.45 3.63
N ARG A 264 3.28 -10.72 4.06
CA ARG A 264 2.97 -11.86 3.22
C ARG A 264 2.02 -12.78 3.97
N PHE A 265 0.90 -13.14 3.35
CA PHE A 265 -0.05 -14.06 3.97
C PHE A 265 0.54 -15.47 4.10
N GLY A 266 0.36 -16.08 5.26
CA GLY A 266 0.83 -17.44 5.57
C GLY A 266 2.26 -17.46 6.12
N LYS A 267 2.93 -18.59 5.90
CA LYS A 267 4.29 -18.80 6.41
C LYS A 267 5.29 -17.95 5.64
N ALA A 268 6.08 -17.18 6.37
CA ALA A 268 7.20 -16.39 5.86
C ALA A 268 8.43 -16.61 6.73
N ASP A 269 9.60 -16.32 6.20
CA ASP A 269 10.87 -16.47 6.94
C ASP A 269 11.04 -15.40 8.01
N ASP A 270 10.26 -14.32 7.92
CA ASP A 270 10.28 -13.20 8.84
C ASP A 270 8.85 -12.76 9.22
N TRP A 271 8.71 -11.76 10.10
CA TRP A 271 7.44 -11.30 10.63
C TRP A 271 7.38 -9.77 10.72
N PHE A 272 6.17 -9.22 10.64
CA PHE A 272 5.93 -7.79 10.67
C PHE A 272 5.95 -7.25 12.12
N PRO A 273 6.80 -6.23 12.44
CA PRO A 273 6.94 -5.71 13.81
C PRO A 273 5.84 -4.67 14.14
N MET A 274 4.65 -5.13 14.57
CA MET A 274 3.53 -4.25 14.89
C MET A 274 3.65 -3.62 16.29
N VAL A 275 4.52 -2.63 16.43
CA VAL A 275 4.76 -1.92 17.70
C VAL A 275 3.60 -1.01 18.12
N TRP A 276 2.64 -0.75 17.24
CA TRP A 276 1.46 0.09 17.44
C TRP A 276 0.15 -0.71 17.57
N ALA A 277 0.21 -2.02 17.63
CA ALA A 277 -0.97 -2.85 17.87
C ALA A 277 -1.63 -2.44 19.19
N ASP A 278 -2.97 -2.51 19.23
CA ASP A 278 -3.72 -2.09 20.42
C ASP A 278 -3.43 -2.99 21.64
N GLY A 279 -3.49 -2.39 22.81
CA GLY A 279 -3.36 -3.08 24.10
C GLY A 279 -1.93 -3.11 24.64
N ASP A 280 -1.53 -4.26 25.20
CA ASP A 280 -0.32 -4.41 26.03
C ASP A 280 1.02 -4.41 25.25
N VAL A 281 1.06 -3.99 23.99
CA VAL A 281 2.31 -4.02 23.20
C VAL A 281 3.13 -2.73 23.31
N GLU A 282 2.54 -1.64 23.77
CA GLU A 282 3.25 -0.39 23.98
C GLU A 282 4.38 -0.56 25.01
N GLY A 283 5.59 -0.23 24.60
CA GLY A 283 6.78 -0.36 25.44
C GLY A 283 7.36 -1.77 25.58
N ARG A 284 6.80 -2.79 24.90
CA ARG A 284 7.42 -4.12 24.81
C ARG A 284 8.64 -4.07 23.89
N PRO A 285 9.70 -4.85 24.20
CA PRO A 285 10.77 -5.09 23.26
C PRO A 285 10.22 -5.67 21.94
N ILE A 286 10.77 -5.22 20.81
CA ILE A 286 10.29 -5.62 19.47
C ILE A 286 10.35 -7.16 19.28
N GLU A 287 11.28 -7.83 19.94
CA GLU A 287 11.46 -9.29 19.90
C GLU A 287 10.32 -10.08 20.59
N ASP A 288 9.58 -9.40 21.48
CA ASP A 288 8.47 -9.98 22.25
C ASP A 288 7.11 -9.75 21.60
N LEU A 289 7.05 -9.06 20.45
CA LEU A 289 5.82 -8.84 19.72
C LEU A 289 5.29 -10.11 19.07
N PRO A 290 3.98 -10.22 18.81
CA PRO A 290 3.40 -11.33 18.07
C PRO A 290 4.05 -11.53 16.70
N LYS A 291 4.42 -12.77 16.36
CA LYS A 291 5.20 -13.12 15.15
C LYS A 291 4.38 -13.83 14.07
N TRP A 292 3.07 -13.79 14.15
CA TRP A 292 2.21 -14.56 13.25
C TRP A 292 1.87 -13.85 11.92
N VAL A 293 2.08 -12.53 11.84
CA VAL A 293 1.96 -11.81 10.55
C VAL A 293 3.26 -11.98 9.78
N GLY A 294 3.25 -12.85 8.78
CA GLY A 294 4.42 -13.08 7.93
C GLY A 294 4.83 -11.83 7.17
N ALA A 295 6.13 -11.63 6.98
CA ALA A 295 6.65 -10.47 6.27
C ALA A 295 8.01 -10.73 5.59
N GLU A 296 8.37 -9.82 4.71
CA GLU A 296 9.67 -9.74 4.04
C GLU A 296 10.32 -8.40 4.38
N ASN A 297 11.64 -8.41 4.66
CA ASN A 297 12.40 -7.19 4.82
C ASN A 297 12.69 -6.60 3.42
N VAL A 298 12.02 -5.51 3.10
CA VAL A 298 12.09 -4.83 1.80
C VAL A 298 12.89 -3.52 1.83
N THR A 299 13.62 -3.26 2.91
CA THR A 299 14.37 -2.02 3.12
C THR A 299 15.27 -1.65 1.94
N LYS A 300 15.98 -2.62 1.38
CA LYS A 300 16.88 -2.36 0.24
C LYS A 300 16.14 -1.87 -0.99
N HIS A 301 14.95 -2.41 -1.27
CA HIS A 301 14.10 -1.94 -2.37
C HIS A 301 13.75 -0.45 -2.19
N TYR A 302 13.35 -0.06 -0.97
CA TYR A 302 13.03 1.34 -0.67
C TYR A 302 14.26 2.26 -0.72
N GLN A 303 15.41 1.79 -0.27
CA GLN A 303 16.67 2.53 -0.40
C GLN A 303 17.04 2.77 -1.87
N GLU A 304 16.85 1.78 -2.75
CA GLU A 304 17.06 1.90 -4.20
C GLU A 304 16.10 2.91 -4.84
N LEU A 305 14.79 2.81 -4.53
CA LEU A 305 13.80 3.78 -5.00
C LEU A 305 14.12 5.20 -4.52
N ALA A 306 14.45 5.35 -3.25
CA ALA A 306 14.79 6.63 -2.66
C ALA A 306 16.09 7.20 -3.24
N TYR A 307 17.09 6.35 -3.50
CA TYR A 307 18.32 6.79 -4.15
C TYR A 307 18.06 7.39 -5.52
N GLU A 308 17.29 6.71 -6.37
CA GLU A 308 16.97 7.19 -7.72
C GLU A 308 16.14 8.48 -7.71
N GLN A 309 15.26 8.65 -6.72
CA GLN A 309 14.34 9.80 -6.67
C GLN A 309 14.90 11.01 -5.93
N TYR A 310 15.72 10.81 -4.92
CA TYR A 310 16.15 11.87 -4.01
C TYR A 310 17.67 11.91 -3.81
N THR A 311 18.27 10.81 -3.34
CA THR A 311 19.66 10.82 -2.87
C THR A 311 20.62 11.16 -3.98
N ARG A 312 20.48 10.58 -5.16
CA ARG A 312 21.31 10.89 -6.33
C ARG A 312 21.33 12.37 -6.66
N HIS A 313 20.18 13.03 -6.62
CA HIS A 313 20.05 14.45 -6.93
C HIS A 313 20.60 15.34 -5.81
N LEU A 314 20.43 14.93 -4.55
CA LEU A 314 21.00 15.61 -3.40
C LEU A 314 22.52 15.50 -3.38
N GLU A 315 23.08 14.30 -3.62
CA GLU A 315 24.54 14.07 -3.68
C GLU A 315 25.19 14.86 -4.83
N ALA A 316 24.51 14.95 -5.97
CA ALA A 316 24.95 15.79 -7.08
C ALA A 316 24.88 17.29 -6.77
N GLY A 317 24.25 17.68 -5.65
CA GLY A 317 24.07 19.05 -5.24
C GLY A 317 23.18 19.90 -6.14
N THR A 318 22.41 19.26 -7.03
CA THR A 318 21.59 19.91 -8.05
C THR A 318 20.17 20.24 -7.58
N HIS A 319 19.68 19.55 -6.54
CA HIS A 319 18.32 19.69 -6.03
C HIS A 319 18.27 20.06 -4.55
N THR A 320 17.17 20.62 -4.13
CA THR A 320 16.80 20.90 -2.74
C THR A 320 15.28 20.87 -2.59
N PHE A 321 14.76 21.16 -1.39
CA PHE A 321 13.32 21.03 -1.10
C PHE A 321 12.60 22.37 -1.02
N ILE A 322 11.40 22.40 -1.58
CA ILE A 322 10.36 23.34 -1.20
C ILE A 322 9.46 22.62 -0.19
N LYS A 323 9.41 23.11 1.05
CA LYS A 323 8.54 22.64 2.13
C LYS A 323 7.34 23.57 2.22
N ILE A 324 6.14 23.01 2.37
CA ILE A 324 4.90 23.79 2.31
C ILE A 324 4.06 23.49 3.54
N ALA A 325 3.71 24.54 4.28
CA ALA A 325 2.78 24.47 5.40
C ALA A 325 1.51 25.25 5.07
N GLY A 326 0.34 24.63 5.26
CA GLY A 326 -0.97 25.24 5.05
C GLY A 326 -1.58 25.68 6.38
N TYR A 327 -2.11 26.88 6.44
CA TYR A 327 -2.75 27.49 7.61
C TYR A 327 -4.14 28.00 7.29
N LYS A 328 -4.99 28.10 8.31
CA LYS A 328 -6.34 28.66 8.16
C LYS A 328 -6.29 30.14 7.85
N ILE A 329 -5.50 30.88 8.61
CA ILE A 329 -5.38 32.35 8.56
C ILE A 329 -3.90 32.71 8.43
N ALA A 330 -3.60 33.65 7.55
CA ALA A 330 -2.24 34.14 7.33
C ALA A 330 -1.66 34.75 8.64
N GLY A 331 -0.43 34.32 8.98
CA GLY A 331 0.27 34.78 10.19
C GLY A 331 -0.16 34.13 11.50
N GLN A 332 -1.11 33.21 11.49
CA GLN A 332 -1.45 32.36 12.63
C GLN A 332 -0.83 30.97 12.41
N THR A 333 0.40 30.78 12.90
CA THR A 333 1.23 29.62 12.57
C THR A 333 1.83 28.90 13.79
N GLU A 334 1.47 29.33 15.01
CA GLU A 334 2.13 28.89 16.24
C GLU A 334 1.59 27.55 16.78
N HIS A 335 0.33 27.20 16.47
CA HIS A 335 -0.33 26.02 17.01
C HIS A 335 -0.70 25.02 15.91
N SER A 336 -0.75 23.72 16.25
CA SER A 336 -1.21 22.69 15.31
C SER A 336 -2.64 22.94 14.82
N ASP A 337 -3.51 23.53 15.66
CA ASP A 337 -4.89 23.87 15.31
C ASP A 337 -5.01 25.00 14.27
N ASP A 338 -3.95 25.78 14.06
CA ASP A 338 -3.91 26.82 13.01
C ASP A 338 -3.71 26.20 11.61
N ARG A 339 -3.20 24.96 11.55
CA ARG A 339 -2.94 24.26 10.30
C ARG A 339 -4.22 23.77 9.61
N VAL A 340 -4.13 23.62 8.30
CA VAL A 340 -5.18 23.04 7.48
C VAL A 340 -4.58 22.17 6.39
N ALA A 341 -5.20 21.02 6.12
CA ALA A 341 -4.88 20.20 4.96
C ALA A 341 -5.53 20.84 3.73
N MET A 342 -4.70 21.34 2.83
CA MET A 342 -5.15 21.96 1.57
C MET A 342 -4.30 21.43 0.41
N GLY A 343 -4.95 21.26 -0.75
CA GLY A 343 -4.29 20.86 -1.97
C GLY A 343 -3.36 21.96 -2.47
N VAL A 344 -2.12 21.59 -2.79
CA VAL A 344 -1.15 22.52 -3.40
C VAL A 344 -0.36 21.79 -4.48
N ASP A 345 -0.19 22.47 -5.62
CA ASP A 345 0.65 22.03 -6.73
C ASP A 345 1.87 22.92 -6.87
N VAL A 346 2.99 22.32 -7.25
CA VAL A 346 4.26 23.02 -7.50
C VAL A 346 4.60 22.94 -8.98
N PHE A 347 4.80 24.09 -9.62
CA PHE A 347 5.11 24.21 -11.05
C PHE A 347 6.46 24.86 -11.30
N CYS A 348 7.14 24.42 -12.38
CA CYS A 348 8.25 25.12 -12.99
C CYS A 348 7.80 25.53 -14.41
N GLY A 349 7.43 26.79 -14.60
CA GLY A 349 6.79 27.23 -15.83
C GLY A 349 5.43 26.54 -16.05
N THR A 350 5.32 25.69 -17.07
CA THR A 350 4.11 24.90 -17.36
C THR A 350 4.17 23.47 -16.83
N GLU A 351 5.33 23.01 -16.37
CA GLU A 351 5.55 21.65 -15.88
C GLU A 351 5.22 21.53 -14.39
N GLN A 352 4.37 20.57 -14.05
CA GLN A 352 4.08 20.25 -12.66
C GLN A 352 5.19 19.36 -12.08
N MET A 353 5.87 19.88 -11.06
CA MET A 353 6.99 19.22 -10.38
C MET A 353 6.54 18.31 -9.25
N GLY A 354 5.38 18.59 -8.67
CA GLY A 354 4.77 17.82 -7.59
C GLY A 354 3.44 18.43 -7.17
N GLY A 355 2.72 17.72 -6.31
CA GLY A 355 1.45 18.19 -5.75
C GLY A 355 1.00 17.25 -4.64
N GLY A 356 0.22 17.74 -3.71
CA GLY A 356 -0.28 16.96 -2.58
C GLY A 356 -1.06 17.81 -1.59
N LEU A 357 -1.28 17.23 -0.40
CA LEU A 357 -1.96 17.90 0.70
C LEU A 357 -0.94 18.38 1.73
N THR A 358 -1.09 19.61 2.19
CA THR A 358 -0.37 20.10 3.37
C THR A 358 -0.83 19.38 4.62
N ALA A 359 0.01 19.33 5.66
CA ALA A 359 -0.33 18.68 6.92
C ALA A 359 -1.43 19.45 7.66
N GLY A 360 -2.49 18.74 8.04
CA GLY A 360 -3.61 19.30 8.82
C GLY A 360 -3.32 19.38 10.34
N PRO A 361 -4.31 19.82 11.15
CA PRO A 361 -4.12 20.12 12.57
C PRO A 361 -3.82 18.89 13.43
N LEU A 362 -4.10 17.69 12.92
CA LEU A 362 -3.87 16.43 13.66
C LEU A 362 -2.51 15.79 13.33
N ARG A 363 -1.70 16.45 12.50
CA ARG A 363 -0.35 16.03 12.16
C ARG A 363 0.69 16.73 13.05
N ASP A 364 1.87 16.11 13.17
CA ASP A 364 3.00 16.75 13.84
C ASP A 364 3.37 18.07 13.16
N MET A 365 3.81 19.06 13.95
CA MET A 365 4.22 20.37 13.43
C MET A 365 5.45 20.29 12.52
N ASN A 366 6.23 19.22 12.62
CA ASN A 366 7.36 18.97 11.75
C ASN A 366 6.98 18.26 10.44
N ASP A 367 5.76 17.73 10.35
CA ASP A 367 5.24 17.17 9.11
C ASP A 367 4.92 18.29 8.13
N MET A 368 5.73 18.44 7.11
CA MET A 368 5.51 19.40 6.03
C MET A 368 5.49 18.68 4.70
N PHE A 369 4.50 18.99 3.88
CA PHE A 369 4.53 18.56 2.50
C PHE A 369 5.76 19.12 1.82
N SER A 370 6.55 18.28 1.15
CA SER A 370 7.84 18.66 0.59
C SER A 370 7.98 18.15 -0.84
N VAL A 371 8.48 18.99 -1.73
CA VAL A 371 8.77 18.64 -3.11
C VAL A 371 10.25 18.84 -3.40
N LEU A 372 10.92 17.79 -3.91
CA LEU A 372 12.30 17.87 -4.36
C LEU A 372 12.36 18.54 -5.73
N VAL A 373 13.13 19.60 -5.86
CA VAL A 373 13.22 20.42 -7.06
C VAL A 373 14.64 20.89 -7.33
N GLU A 374 14.94 21.27 -8.59
CA GLU A 374 16.25 21.82 -8.94
C GLU A 374 16.50 23.16 -8.26
N LYS A 375 17.74 23.37 -7.83
CA LYS A 375 18.20 24.62 -7.23
C LYS A 375 18.25 25.77 -8.25
N ASN A 376 18.25 26.99 -7.74
CA ASN A 376 18.47 28.22 -8.52
C ASN A 376 17.43 28.42 -9.63
N ARG A 377 16.18 28.02 -9.35
CA ARG A 377 15.04 28.21 -10.23
C ARG A 377 13.87 28.88 -9.52
N THR A 378 12.97 29.44 -10.29
CA THR A 378 11.70 29.99 -9.80
C THR A 378 10.60 28.98 -10.00
N TYR A 379 9.83 28.74 -8.95
CA TYR A 379 8.68 27.85 -8.91
C TYR A 379 7.40 28.66 -8.61
N GLU A 380 6.26 28.10 -8.93
CA GLU A 380 4.95 28.66 -8.62
C GLU A 380 4.14 27.63 -7.83
N LEU A 381 3.72 27.97 -6.62
CA LEU A 381 2.73 27.21 -5.88
C LEU A 381 1.35 27.62 -6.31
N ARG A 382 0.46 26.67 -6.56
CA ARG A 382 -0.96 26.90 -6.90
C ARG A 382 -1.84 26.19 -5.91
N TYR A 383 -2.78 26.91 -5.33
CA TYR A 383 -3.76 26.36 -4.40
C TYR A 383 -5.06 27.20 -4.46
N TYR A 384 -6.14 26.65 -3.93
CA TYR A 384 -7.41 27.38 -3.82
C TYR A 384 -7.59 27.89 -2.40
N ASP A 385 -8.01 29.15 -2.26
CA ASP A 385 -8.36 29.77 -0.98
C ASP A 385 -9.76 29.35 -0.50
N ALA A 386 -10.22 29.92 0.63
CA ALA A 386 -11.52 29.62 1.23
C ALA A 386 -12.71 30.00 0.33
N GLU A 387 -12.55 31.00 -0.53
CA GLU A 387 -13.54 31.43 -1.51
C GLU A 387 -13.52 30.59 -2.81
N GLY A 388 -12.57 29.65 -2.93
CA GLY A 388 -12.38 28.81 -4.11
C GLY A 388 -11.63 29.52 -5.25
N GLU A 389 -10.96 30.64 -4.97
CA GLU A 389 -10.16 31.37 -5.93
C GLU A 389 -8.73 30.81 -6.00
N LEU A 390 -8.22 30.67 -7.24
CA LEU A 390 -6.87 30.14 -7.47
C LEU A 390 -5.81 31.15 -7.05
N GLN A 391 -5.07 30.83 -6.00
CA GLN A 391 -3.92 31.59 -5.53
C GLN A 391 -2.63 31.08 -6.18
N ARG A 392 -1.69 32.00 -6.40
CA ARG A 392 -0.37 31.71 -6.98
C ARG A 392 0.70 32.39 -6.15
N VAL A 393 1.69 31.62 -5.70
CA VAL A 393 2.81 32.11 -4.92
C VAL A 393 4.11 31.77 -5.63
N ALA A 394 4.85 32.79 -6.04
CA ALA A 394 6.16 32.60 -6.64
C ALA A 394 7.20 32.30 -5.55
N VAL A 395 8.04 31.29 -5.81
CA VAL A 395 9.11 30.83 -4.91
C VAL A 395 10.42 30.89 -5.67
N GLU A 396 11.27 31.86 -5.29
CA GLU A 396 12.65 31.90 -5.78
C GLU A 396 13.50 30.99 -4.92
N LEU A 397 13.95 29.87 -5.49
CA LEU A 397 14.76 28.89 -4.81
C LEU A 397 16.25 29.11 -5.08
N GLY A 398 17.02 29.24 -4.01
CA GLY A 398 18.48 29.29 -4.05
C GLY A 398 19.12 27.92 -3.83
N GLU A 399 20.21 27.90 -3.06
CA GLU A 399 20.97 26.67 -2.73
C GLU A 399 20.32 25.85 -1.60
N GLU A 400 19.64 26.53 -0.66
CA GLU A 400 19.11 25.93 0.56
C GLU A 400 17.61 25.62 0.43
N PRO A 401 17.08 24.66 1.24
CA PRO A 401 15.66 24.41 1.32
C PRO A 401 14.88 25.67 1.74
N VAL A 402 13.70 25.88 1.17
CA VAL A 402 12.82 26.96 1.58
C VAL A 402 11.53 26.39 2.18
N THR A 403 11.04 27.04 3.24
CA THR A 403 9.69 26.75 3.78
C THR A 403 8.76 27.87 3.35
N VAL A 404 7.63 27.51 2.74
CA VAL A 404 6.60 28.43 2.28
C VAL A 404 5.33 28.17 3.08
N GLU A 405 4.82 29.22 3.70
CA GLU A 405 3.54 29.22 4.39
C GLU A 405 2.45 29.73 3.43
N ILE A 406 1.39 28.96 3.29
CA ILE A 406 0.20 29.36 2.53
C ILE A 406 -1.01 29.33 3.44
N ALA A 407 -2.03 30.13 3.16
CA ALA A 407 -3.20 30.24 4.00
C ALA A 407 -4.48 30.25 3.20
N LEU A 408 -5.57 29.73 3.76
CA LEU A 408 -6.92 29.80 3.19
C LEU A 408 -7.49 31.21 3.24
N GLU A 409 -7.24 31.93 4.35
CA GLU A 409 -7.72 33.29 4.59
C GLU A 409 -6.55 34.26 4.81
N LYS A 410 -6.71 35.50 4.37
CA LYS A 410 -5.67 36.56 4.44
C LYS A 410 -5.58 37.18 5.81
#